data_ca55397cb987422028757ba548c7117a
#
_entry.id   ca55397cb987422028757ba548c7117a
#
_cell.length_a   1.000
_cell.length_b   1.000
_cell.length_c   1.000
_cell.angle_alpha   90.00
_cell.angle_beta   90.00
_cell.angle_gamma   90.00
#
_symmetry.space_group_name_H-M   'P 1'
#
loop_
_entity.id
_entity.type
_entity.pdbx_description
1 polymer ?
#
loop_
_entity_poly.entity_id
_entity_poly.type
_entity_poly.pdbx_seq_one_letter_code
_entity_poly.pdbx_strand_id
1 'polypeptide(L)'
;MSGIDYDKAKALAASADAAERLKLATRADTQPEILYYLAIDQAEEVRRAIADNEATPAQAHLLLANDESEEVRHRLAAKVARLLPDLPEDEAGKARELAIQTLELLAQDELARIRAALSEALKSAVNVPHHLVKQLALDVEVIVSAPVLQFSPVLTDDDLREIVSSSAHSGALSAIARRVGLSSGVSDAIVQTRDVSAVTALLANDSAQIREETLDLILDSAPGIETWHEPLVHRPNLPGGAAKRIAGFVAGSLLKMLASRKDLSADTLAEVKQVMEKRLEVTLEEADGDGDAQTPMAEAELKVKKLIKDKKLDNDMVQDAIERGDRNFVLQSLIQNGRIPLSVIQKAMEVRNGRLITALVWRAKFSMRTAVMIQRDLARVPPRMMLNARNGSDYPMSEAELQDQLKILGL
;
A
#
# COMPACT_ATOMS: atom_id res chain seq x y z
N MET A 1 -49.02 -3.20 13.20
CA MET A 1 -48.79 -3.86 14.52
C MET A 1 -48.99 -2.77 15.57
N SER A 2 -49.77 -2.99 16.62
CA SER A 2 -49.89 -1.98 17.69
C SER A 2 -48.55 -1.92 18.44
N GLY A 3 -47.98 -0.70 18.52
CA GLY A 3 -46.78 -0.47 19.29
C GLY A 3 -46.88 -0.91 20.74
N ILE A 4 -45.72 -1.04 21.41
CA ILE A 4 -45.69 -1.35 22.87
C ILE A 4 -46.41 -0.21 23.59
N ASP A 5 -47.29 -0.58 24.54
CA ASP A 5 -47.92 0.38 25.43
C ASP A 5 -46.88 1.13 26.29
N TYR A 6 -47.07 2.46 26.43
CA TYR A 6 -46.12 3.32 27.12
C TYR A 6 -45.83 2.91 28.57
N ASP A 7 -46.91 2.60 29.34
CA ASP A 7 -46.77 2.21 30.74
C ASP A 7 -46.01 0.87 30.88
N LYS A 8 -46.25 -0.05 29.94
CA LYS A 8 -45.53 -1.31 29.88
C LYS A 8 -44.07 -1.10 29.51
N ALA A 9 -43.77 -0.22 28.51
CA ALA A 9 -42.41 0.12 28.14
C ALA A 9 -41.65 0.77 29.31
N LYS A 10 -42.29 1.69 30.03
CA LYS A 10 -41.73 2.34 31.23
C LYS A 10 -41.43 1.34 32.33
N ALA A 11 -42.32 0.39 32.60
CA ALA A 11 -42.11 -0.65 33.60
C ALA A 11 -40.91 -1.55 33.20
N LEU A 12 -40.80 -1.95 31.95
CA LEU A 12 -39.67 -2.73 31.43
C LEU A 12 -38.35 -1.95 31.45
N ALA A 13 -38.36 -0.64 31.17
CA ALA A 13 -37.17 0.20 31.25
C ALA A 13 -36.64 0.34 32.68
N ALA A 14 -37.51 0.22 33.67
CA ALA A 14 -37.16 0.24 35.10
C ALA A 14 -36.85 -1.16 35.68
N SER A 15 -36.89 -2.22 34.84
CA SER A 15 -36.60 -3.59 35.31
C SER A 15 -35.17 -3.72 35.82
N ALA A 16 -34.97 -4.48 36.89
CA ALA A 16 -33.66 -4.85 37.38
C ALA A 16 -32.90 -5.78 36.42
N ASP A 17 -33.63 -6.52 35.56
CA ASP A 17 -33.07 -7.43 34.57
C ASP A 17 -32.61 -6.68 33.30
N ALA A 18 -31.29 -6.67 33.06
CA ALA A 18 -30.70 -6.07 31.87
C ALA A 18 -31.21 -6.72 30.56
N ALA A 19 -31.57 -8.00 30.60
CA ALA A 19 -32.07 -8.69 29.39
C ALA A 19 -33.49 -8.19 29.01
N GLU A 20 -34.32 -7.77 29.97
CA GLU A 20 -35.60 -7.14 29.64
C GLU A 20 -35.43 -5.74 29.09
N ARG A 21 -34.50 -4.94 29.66
CA ARG A 21 -34.17 -3.60 29.15
C ARG A 21 -33.53 -3.69 27.75
N LEU A 22 -32.68 -4.69 27.49
CA LEU A 22 -32.09 -4.95 26.16
C LEU A 22 -33.15 -5.29 25.11
N LYS A 23 -34.11 -6.15 25.45
CA LYS A 23 -35.25 -6.45 24.55
C LYS A 23 -36.02 -5.20 24.17
N LEU A 24 -36.22 -4.28 25.11
CA LEU A 24 -36.88 -3.00 24.86
C LEU A 24 -36.02 -2.08 23.99
N ALA A 25 -34.72 -2.01 24.25
CA ALA A 25 -33.77 -1.19 23.53
C ALA A 25 -33.61 -1.59 22.02
N THR A 26 -33.83 -2.87 21.72
CA THR A 26 -33.72 -3.39 20.32
C THR A 26 -35.01 -3.20 19.50
N ARG A 27 -36.13 -2.79 20.11
CA ARG A 27 -37.40 -2.65 19.39
C ARG A 27 -37.46 -1.32 18.63
N ALA A 28 -37.90 -1.37 17.39
CA ALA A 28 -38.09 -0.19 16.54
C ALA A 28 -39.34 0.64 16.92
N ASP A 29 -40.26 0.06 17.70
CA ASP A 29 -41.50 0.70 18.13
C ASP A 29 -41.47 1.20 19.58
N THR A 30 -40.27 1.24 20.20
CA THR A 30 -40.07 1.85 21.50
C THR A 30 -40.11 3.37 21.37
N GLN A 31 -40.83 4.01 22.31
CA GLN A 31 -40.98 5.46 22.30
C GLN A 31 -39.63 6.18 22.51
N PRO A 32 -39.39 7.31 21.84
CA PRO A 32 -38.13 8.05 21.88
C PRO A 32 -37.68 8.43 23.33
N GLU A 33 -38.60 8.76 24.21
CA GLU A 33 -38.33 9.12 25.59
C GLU A 33 -37.75 7.95 26.38
N ILE A 34 -38.24 6.74 26.10
CA ILE A 34 -37.74 5.51 26.73
C ILE A 34 -36.35 5.17 26.20
N LEU A 35 -36.12 5.30 24.86
CA LEU A 35 -34.79 5.11 24.26
C LEU A 35 -33.78 6.12 24.79
N TYR A 36 -34.20 7.38 24.97
CA TYR A 36 -33.37 8.40 25.62
C TYR A 36 -32.97 8.05 27.04
N TYR A 37 -33.93 7.54 27.85
CA TYR A 37 -33.67 7.09 29.22
C TYR A 37 -32.68 5.92 29.24
N LEU A 38 -32.81 4.94 28.35
CA LEU A 38 -31.92 3.78 28.22
C LEU A 38 -30.53 4.11 27.62
N ALA A 39 -30.35 5.28 27.06
CA ALA A 39 -29.02 5.72 26.53
C ALA A 39 -27.97 5.88 27.65
N ILE A 40 -28.38 5.99 28.90
CA ILE A 40 -27.50 6.06 30.07
C ILE A 40 -27.61 4.82 30.95
N ASP A 41 -28.05 3.67 30.40
CA ASP A 41 -28.19 2.42 31.13
C ASP A 41 -26.86 1.94 31.73
N GLN A 42 -26.87 1.29 32.87
CA GLN A 42 -25.67 0.74 33.50
C GLN A 42 -25.06 -0.40 32.67
N ALA A 43 -25.87 -1.16 31.93
CA ALA A 43 -25.44 -2.28 31.12
C ALA A 43 -25.00 -1.79 29.74
N GLU A 44 -23.76 -2.06 29.39
CA GLU A 44 -23.19 -1.69 28.08
C GLU A 44 -23.99 -2.25 26.92
N GLU A 45 -24.46 -3.51 27.01
CA GLU A 45 -25.25 -4.16 25.97
C GLU A 45 -26.56 -3.42 25.66
N VAL A 46 -27.16 -2.76 26.66
CA VAL A 46 -28.35 -1.93 26.51
C VAL A 46 -27.99 -0.64 25.77
N ARG A 47 -26.95 0.08 26.22
CA ARG A 47 -26.46 1.31 25.55
C ARG A 47 -26.03 1.04 24.12
N ARG A 48 -25.36 -0.10 23.85
CA ARG A 48 -24.99 -0.54 22.53
C ARG A 48 -26.20 -0.77 21.63
N ALA A 49 -27.28 -1.41 22.16
CA ALA A 49 -28.51 -1.59 21.41
C ALA A 49 -29.19 -0.25 21.08
N ILE A 50 -29.15 0.74 22.00
CA ILE A 50 -29.64 2.10 21.76
C ILE A 50 -28.80 2.80 20.69
N ALA A 51 -27.48 2.62 20.68
CA ALA A 51 -26.63 3.18 19.63
C ALA A 51 -27.01 2.65 18.24
N ASP A 52 -27.40 1.39 18.11
CA ASP A 52 -27.82 0.76 16.86
C ASP A 52 -29.29 1.08 16.46
N ASN A 53 -30.16 1.36 17.43
CA ASN A 53 -31.60 1.50 17.19
C ASN A 53 -31.93 2.77 16.39
N GLU A 54 -32.55 2.64 15.23
CA GLU A 54 -32.88 3.76 14.33
C GLU A 54 -33.94 4.72 14.92
N ALA A 55 -34.77 4.23 15.83
CA ALA A 55 -35.77 5.07 16.53
C ALA A 55 -35.15 5.93 17.67
N THR A 56 -33.87 5.77 17.97
CA THR A 56 -33.18 6.54 19.00
C THR A 56 -33.18 8.03 18.64
N PRO A 57 -33.66 8.91 19.53
CA PRO A 57 -33.74 10.34 19.23
C PRO A 57 -32.32 10.97 19.17
N ALA A 58 -32.16 11.99 18.33
CA ALA A 58 -30.86 12.64 18.13
C ALA A 58 -30.22 13.21 19.40
N GLN A 59 -31.03 13.60 20.39
CA GLN A 59 -30.53 14.04 21.71
C GLN A 59 -29.79 12.93 22.45
N ALA A 60 -30.20 11.67 22.30
CA ALA A 60 -29.52 10.52 22.91
C ALA A 60 -28.15 10.24 22.26
N HIS A 61 -27.98 10.61 20.99
CA HIS A 61 -26.71 10.44 20.28
C HIS A 61 -25.58 11.24 20.94
N LEU A 62 -25.85 12.47 21.42
CA LEU A 62 -24.84 13.27 22.14
C LEU A 62 -24.40 12.63 23.46
N LEU A 63 -25.29 11.93 24.16
CA LEU A 63 -24.95 11.18 25.37
C LEU A 63 -24.04 10.01 25.01
N LEU A 64 -24.42 9.21 24.00
CA LEU A 64 -23.70 8.03 23.56
C LEU A 64 -22.36 8.37 22.87
N ALA A 65 -22.19 9.58 22.30
CA ALA A 65 -20.92 10.03 21.74
C ALA A 65 -19.81 10.19 22.79
N ASN A 66 -20.20 10.38 24.06
CA ASN A 66 -19.30 10.44 25.21
C ASN A 66 -19.34 9.17 26.07
N ASP A 67 -19.85 8.06 25.53
CA ASP A 67 -19.92 6.79 26.26
C ASP A 67 -18.52 6.26 26.60
N GLU A 68 -18.37 5.66 27.76
CA GLU A 68 -17.11 5.03 28.17
C GLU A 68 -16.73 3.84 27.31
N SER A 69 -17.74 3.11 26.76
CA SER A 69 -17.52 1.98 25.87
C SER A 69 -17.17 2.45 24.45
N GLU A 70 -15.99 2.05 23.99
CA GLU A 70 -15.55 2.28 22.61
C GLU A 70 -16.48 1.61 21.58
N GLU A 71 -17.10 0.48 21.93
CA GLU A 71 -18.02 -0.24 21.05
C GLU A 71 -19.33 0.53 20.85
N VAL A 72 -19.84 1.20 21.90
CA VAL A 72 -21.00 2.08 21.82
C VAL A 72 -20.71 3.26 20.91
N ARG A 73 -19.57 3.94 21.10
CA ARG A 73 -19.15 5.09 20.28
C ARG A 73 -18.93 4.68 18.81
N HIS A 74 -18.30 3.53 18.56
CA HIS A 74 -18.06 3.02 17.21
C HIS A 74 -19.37 2.73 16.45
N ARG A 75 -20.35 2.07 17.08
CA ARG A 75 -21.66 1.79 16.47
C ARG A 75 -22.45 3.07 16.20
N LEU A 76 -22.43 3.99 17.15
CA LEU A 76 -23.03 5.31 16.98
C LEU A 76 -22.43 6.06 15.79
N ALA A 77 -21.10 6.08 15.67
CA ALA A 77 -20.39 6.73 14.60
C ALA A 77 -20.87 6.24 13.22
N ALA A 78 -20.87 4.92 13.02
CA ALA A 78 -21.33 4.30 11.78
C ALA A 78 -22.81 4.60 11.46
N LYS A 79 -23.69 4.57 12.48
CA LYS A 79 -25.11 4.85 12.31
C LYS A 79 -25.37 6.31 11.96
N VAL A 80 -24.86 7.26 12.77
CA VAL A 80 -25.19 8.69 12.57
C VAL A 80 -24.58 9.21 11.26
N ALA A 81 -23.36 8.75 10.89
CA ALA A 81 -22.76 9.09 9.63
C ALA A 81 -23.59 8.59 8.42
N ARG A 82 -24.16 7.40 8.51
CA ARG A 82 -25.04 6.85 7.47
C ARG A 82 -26.36 7.63 7.34
N LEU A 83 -26.91 8.11 8.44
CA LEU A 83 -28.19 8.81 8.46
C LEU A 83 -28.08 10.30 8.04
N LEU A 84 -26.95 10.94 8.29
CA LEU A 84 -26.78 12.38 8.06
C LEU A 84 -27.11 12.86 6.65
N PRO A 85 -26.68 12.16 5.55
CA PRO A 85 -26.97 12.62 4.19
C PRO A 85 -28.45 12.68 3.85
N ASP A 86 -29.29 11.87 4.49
CA ASP A 86 -30.72 11.76 4.25
C ASP A 86 -31.55 12.70 5.14
N LEU A 87 -30.93 13.37 6.10
CA LEU A 87 -31.63 14.34 6.94
C LEU A 87 -31.90 15.64 6.17
N PRO A 88 -33.16 16.14 6.15
CA PRO A 88 -33.54 17.38 5.47
C PRO A 88 -32.74 18.59 6.00
N GLU A 89 -32.48 19.56 5.13
CA GLU A 89 -31.72 20.76 5.48
C GLU A 89 -32.58 21.83 6.19
N ASP A 90 -33.90 21.86 5.96
CA ASP A 90 -34.76 23.00 6.27
C ASP A 90 -35.75 22.83 7.43
N GLU A 91 -36.51 21.75 7.55
CA GLU A 91 -37.54 21.62 8.60
C GLU A 91 -37.17 20.74 9.80
N ALA A 92 -36.21 19.86 9.65
CA ALA A 92 -35.66 19.04 10.72
C ALA A 92 -34.30 19.58 11.22
N GLY A 93 -34.04 20.87 11.05
CA GLY A 93 -32.76 21.53 11.34
C GLY A 93 -32.14 21.12 12.67
N LYS A 94 -32.95 20.94 13.71
CA LYS A 94 -32.46 20.53 15.01
C LYS A 94 -31.93 19.09 15.04
N ALA A 95 -32.55 18.16 14.33
CA ALA A 95 -32.09 16.77 14.28
C ALA A 95 -30.77 16.67 13.47
N ARG A 96 -30.67 17.39 12.34
CA ARG A 96 -29.46 17.48 11.54
C ARG A 96 -28.31 18.16 12.33
N GLU A 97 -28.62 19.27 13.00
CA GLU A 97 -27.64 19.96 13.85
C GLU A 97 -27.09 19.07 14.95
N LEU A 98 -27.96 18.32 15.66
CA LEU A 98 -27.54 17.36 16.69
C LEU A 98 -26.72 16.19 16.09
N ALA A 99 -27.08 15.73 14.89
CA ALA A 99 -26.30 14.72 14.19
C ALA A 99 -24.91 15.24 13.84
N ILE A 100 -24.79 16.45 13.30
CA ILE A 100 -23.48 17.09 13.01
C ILE A 100 -22.65 17.23 14.28
N GLN A 101 -23.21 17.78 15.36
CA GLN A 101 -22.52 17.89 16.64
C GLN A 101 -22.04 16.53 17.17
N THR A 102 -22.85 15.48 17.02
CA THR A 102 -22.48 14.12 17.39
C THR A 102 -21.28 13.65 16.59
N LEU A 103 -21.28 13.87 15.27
CA LEU A 103 -20.16 13.46 14.39
C LEU A 103 -18.89 14.27 14.63
N GLU A 104 -19.00 15.56 14.96
CA GLU A 104 -17.87 16.41 15.35
C GLU A 104 -17.19 15.90 16.62
N LEU A 105 -17.97 15.49 17.62
CA LEU A 105 -17.43 14.85 18.82
C LEU A 105 -16.70 13.55 18.52
N LEU A 106 -17.33 12.67 17.72
CA LEU A 106 -16.76 11.37 17.36
C LEU A 106 -15.56 11.50 16.39
N ALA A 107 -15.48 12.57 15.59
CA ALA A 107 -14.32 12.87 14.75
C ALA A 107 -13.09 13.32 15.55
N GLN A 108 -13.25 13.62 16.83
CA GLN A 108 -12.20 13.93 17.78
C GLN A 108 -11.91 12.78 18.76
N ASP A 109 -12.54 11.61 18.56
CA ASP A 109 -12.31 10.46 19.43
C ASP A 109 -10.83 10.04 19.43
N GLU A 110 -10.32 9.68 20.58
CA GLU A 110 -8.92 9.24 20.73
C GLU A 110 -8.62 7.99 19.91
N LEU A 111 -9.61 7.13 19.71
CA LEU A 111 -9.44 5.86 18.99
C LEU A 111 -9.62 6.04 17.48
N ALA A 112 -8.55 5.82 16.73
CA ALA A 112 -8.55 5.92 15.28
C ALA A 112 -9.63 5.05 14.61
N ARG A 113 -10.00 3.91 15.19
CA ARG A 113 -11.03 3.03 14.63
C ARG A 113 -12.43 3.68 14.62
N ILE A 114 -12.75 4.55 15.58
CA ILE A 114 -14.03 5.27 15.63
C ILE A 114 -14.02 6.34 14.54
N ARG A 115 -12.95 7.14 14.46
CA ARG A 115 -12.77 8.12 13.39
C ARG A 115 -12.76 7.48 11.97
N ALA A 116 -12.18 6.27 11.84
CA ALA A 116 -12.19 5.52 10.59
C ALA A 116 -13.60 5.05 10.20
N ALA A 117 -14.44 4.66 11.17
CA ALA A 117 -15.84 4.31 10.90
C ALA A 117 -16.61 5.52 10.33
N LEU A 118 -16.36 6.73 10.84
CA LEU A 118 -16.93 7.97 10.29
C LEU A 118 -16.45 8.20 8.85
N SER A 119 -15.15 8.15 8.64
CA SER A 119 -14.54 8.39 7.34
C SER A 119 -15.08 7.42 6.28
N GLU A 120 -15.15 6.14 6.60
CA GLU A 120 -15.68 5.10 5.72
C GLU A 120 -17.17 5.33 5.39
N ALA A 121 -17.98 5.72 6.37
CA ALA A 121 -19.41 5.97 6.17
C ALA A 121 -19.67 7.27 5.38
N LEU A 122 -18.82 8.31 5.55
CA LEU A 122 -18.98 9.62 4.92
C LEU A 122 -18.25 9.78 3.58
N LYS A 123 -17.37 8.85 3.21
CA LYS A 123 -16.45 8.99 2.07
C LYS A 123 -17.10 9.39 0.74
N SER A 124 -18.34 8.99 0.50
CA SER A 124 -19.06 9.28 -0.75
C SER A 124 -20.27 10.21 -0.57
N ALA A 125 -20.51 10.69 0.65
CA ALA A 125 -21.64 11.53 0.96
C ALA A 125 -21.43 12.97 0.42
N VAL A 126 -22.48 13.56 -0.15
CA VAL A 126 -22.46 14.92 -0.71
C VAL A 126 -22.98 15.97 0.28
N ASN A 127 -23.96 15.60 1.11
CA ASN A 127 -24.63 16.51 2.05
C ASN A 127 -23.98 16.44 3.44
N VAL A 128 -22.65 16.63 3.52
CA VAL A 128 -21.87 16.59 4.75
C VAL A 128 -21.15 17.92 4.91
N PRO A 129 -21.04 18.47 6.14
CA PRO A 129 -20.28 19.68 6.37
C PRO A 129 -18.84 19.57 5.88
N HIS A 130 -18.39 20.52 5.08
CA HIS A 130 -17.03 20.54 4.51
C HIS A 130 -15.94 20.44 5.60
N HIS A 131 -16.09 21.18 6.71
CA HIS A 131 -15.11 21.18 7.78
C HIS A 131 -14.93 19.80 8.43
N LEU A 132 -15.99 19.01 8.56
CA LEU A 132 -15.95 17.64 9.12
C LEU A 132 -15.16 16.70 8.20
N VAL A 133 -15.42 16.78 6.89
CA VAL A 133 -14.69 15.98 5.90
C VAL A 133 -13.23 16.38 5.85
N LYS A 134 -12.94 17.70 5.90
CA LYS A 134 -11.57 18.23 5.90
C LYS A 134 -10.82 17.81 7.17
N GLN A 135 -11.47 17.78 8.33
CA GLN A 135 -10.90 17.28 9.58
C GLN A 135 -10.48 15.81 9.47
N LEU A 136 -11.35 14.95 8.94
CA LEU A 136 -11.03 13.52 8.70
C LEU A 136 -9.92 13.34 7.64
N ALA A 137 -9.89 14.19 6.61
CA ALA A 137 -8.86 14.16 5.57
C ALA A 137 -7.45 14.54 6.09
N LEU A 138 -7.38 15.36 7.13
CA LEU A 138 -6.14 15.79 7.81
C LEU A 138 -5.71 14.86 8.95
N ASP A 139 -6.43 13.75 9.20
CA ASP A 139 -6.08 12.80 10.26
C ASP A 139 -4.72 12.15 10.00
N VAL A 140 -3.95 11.99 11.07
CA VAL A 140 -2.61 11.37 11.00
C VAL A 140 -2.65 9.88 10.68
N GLU A 141 -3.76 9.22 10.98
CA GLU A 141 -3.96 7.80 10.71
C GLU A 141 -4.50 7.59 9.29
N VAL A 142 -3.75 6.84 8.47
CA VAL A 142 -4.12 6.55 7.08
C VAL A 142 -5.49 5.89 6.96
N ILE A 143 -5.85 5.02 7.90
CA ILE A 143 -7.15 4.34 7.90
C ILE A 143 -8.33 5.32 8.07
N VAL A 144 -8.07 6.51 8.62
CA VAL A 144 -9.04 7.59 8.77
C VAL A 144 -9.03 8.51 7.55
N SER A 145 -7.86 9.00 7.16
CA SER A 145 -7.76 10.01 6.08
C SER A 145 -7.99 9.43 4.68
N ALA A 146 -7.50 8.22 4.38
CA ALA A 146 -7.52 7.67 3.03
C ALA A 146 -8.94 7.53 2.41
N PRO A 147 -9.99 7.06 3.09
CA PRO A 147 -11.31 6.92 2.48
C PRO A 147 -11.87 8.25 1.98
N VAL A 148 -11.85 9.30 2.79
CA VAL A 148 -12.35 10.62 2.39
C VAL A 148 -11.43 11.30 1.37
N LEU A 149 -10.10 11.13 1.48
CA LEU A 149 -9.15 11.64 0.50
C LEU A 149 -9.36 11.03 -0.88
N GLN A 150 -9.67 9.75 -0.96
CA GLN A 150 -9.86 9.05 -2.23
C GLN A 150 -11.24 9.29 -2.84
N PHE A 151 -12.31 9.35 -2.04
CA PHE A 151 -13.68 9.22 -2.56
C PHE A 151 -14.57 10.43 -2.32
N SER A 152 -14.25 11.34 -1.36
CA SER A 152 -15.19 12.39 -1.01
C SER A 152 -15.36 13.45 -2.12
N PRO A 153 -16.59 13.69 -2.59
CA PRO A 153 -16.87 14.75 -3.53
C PRO A 153 -16.87 16.15 -2.88
N VAL A 154 -16.84 16.22 -1.55
CA VAL A 154 -16.88 17.47 -0.78
C VAL A 154 -15.53 18.18 -0.76
N LEU A 155 -14.42 17.43 -0.86
CA LEU A 155 -13.07 18.02 -0.92
C LEU A 155 -12.80 18.65 -2.27
N THR A 156 -12.43 19.91 -2.24
CA THR A 156 -12.05 20.69 -3.42
C THR A 156 -10.59 20.43 -3.83
N ASP A 157 -10.24 20.81 -5.06
CA ASP A 157 -8.84 20.77 -5.53
C ASP A 157 -7.92 21.64 -4.66
N ASP A 158 -8.43 22.74 -4.12
CA ASP A 158 -7.66 23.61 -3.21
C ASP A 158 -7.37 22.91 -1.90
N ASP A 159 -8.35 22.22 -1.32
CA ASP A 159 -8.14 21.39 -0.12
C ASP A 159 -7.10 20.30 -0.38
N LEU A 160 -7.21 19.60 -1.51
CA LEU A 160 -6.29 18.53 -1.87
C LEU A 160 -4.86 19.05 -2.04
N ARG A 161 -4.68 20.21 -2.69
CA ARG A 161 -3.36 20.86 -2.84
C ARG A 161 -2.79 21.32 -1.50
N GLU A 162 -3.63 21.88 -0.63
CA GLU A 162 -3.23 22.27 0.73
C GLU A 162 -2.75 21.05 1.52
N ILE A 163 -3.50 19.93 1.47
CA ILE A 163 -3.14 18.67 2.15
C ILE A 163 -1.82 18.11 1.60
N VAL A 164 -1.65 18.08 0.28
CA VAL A 164 -0.40 17.61 -0.35
C VAL A 164 0.78 18.47 0.07
N SER A 165 0.61 19.80 0.15
CA SER A 165 1.68 20.75 0.53
C SER A 165 2.01 20.75 2.02
N SER A 166 1.10 20.31 2.89
CA SER A 166 1.27 20.26 4.35
C SER A 166 2.11 19.07 4.85
N SER A 167 2.86 18.41 3.96
CA SER A 167 3.69 17.24 4.27
C SER A 167 2.88 15.99 4.68
N ALA A 168 1.77 15.77 4.00
CA ALA A 168 0.97 14.57 4.19
C ALA A 168 1.84 13.29 4.03
N HIS A 169 1.59 12.29 4.86
CA HIS A 169 2.30 11.01 4.75
C HIS A 169 1.97 10.28 3.44
N SER A 170 2.86 9.40 2.99
CA SER A 170 2.79 8.69 1.70
C SER A 170 1.45 7.98 1.45
N GLY A 171 0.80 7.44 2.49
CA GLY A 171 -0.51 6.80 2.39
C GLY A 171 -1.63 7.78 2.01
N ALA A 172 -1.64 8.99 2.57
CA ALA A 172 -2.59 10.05 2.22
C ALA A 172 -2.36 10.55 0.79
N LEU A 173 -1.10 10.81 0.41
CA LEU A 173 -0.73 11.20 -0.96
C LEU A 173 -1.17 10.15 -1.98
N SER A 174 -0.97 8.87 -1.67
CA SER A 174 -1.40 7.76 -2.52
C SER A 174 -2.93 7.64 -2.62
N ALA A 175 -3.67 7.96 -1.57
CA ALA A 175 -5.13 8.00 -1.60
C ALA A 175 -5.64 9.13 -2.51
N ILE A 176 -5.06 10.33 -2.42
CA ILE A 176 -5.36 11.46 -3.32
C ILE A 176 -5.06 11.06 -4.78
N ALA A 177 -3.90 10.45 -5.03
CA ALA A 177 -3.49 10.02 -6.38
C ALA A 177 -4.44 9.02 -7.04
N ARG A 178 -5.20 8.24 -6.25
CA ARG A 178 -6.20 7.28 -6.75
C ARG A 178 -7.57 7.88 -7.02
N ARG A 179 -7.79 9.18 -6.78
CA ARG A 179 -9.10 9.83 -7.05
C ARG A 179 -9.47 9.74 -8.51
N VAL A 180 -10.73 9.42 -8.78
CA VAL A 180 -11.27 9.46 -10.14
C VAL A 180 -11.32 10.89 -10.63
N GLY A 181 -10.81 11.13 -11.84
CA GLY A 181 -10.84 12.45 -12.48
C GLY A 181 -9.93 13.49 -11.80
N LEU A 182 -8.84 13.07 -11.17
CA LEU A 182 -7.90 13.97 -10.51
C LEU A 182 -7.41 15.07 -11.45
N SER A 183 -7.48 16.32 -11.01
CA SER A 183 -7.09 17.47 -11.84
C SER A 183 -5.57 17.56 -12.03
N SER A 184 -5.15 18.20 -13.10
CA SER A 184 -3.73 18.40 -13.41
C SER A 184 -3.01 19.19 -12.30
N GLY A 185 -3.67 20.18 -11.68
CA GLY A 185 -3.06 20.97 -10.61
C GLY A 185 -2.74 20.16 -9.35
N VAL A 186 -3.59 19.19 -9.00
CA VAL A 186 -3.32 18.26 -7.88
C VAL A 186 -2.27 17.22 -8.28
N SER A 187 -2.31 16.73 -9.52
CA SER A 187 -1.29 15.83 -10.06
C SER A 187 0.11 16.45 -10.02
N ASP A 188 0.24 17.71 -10.42
CA ASP A 188 1.48 18.47 -10.37
C ASP A 188 2.02 18.58 -8.92
N ALA A 189 1.12 18.91 -7.97
CA ALA A 189 1.48 18.98 -6.56
C ALA A 189 2.01 17.63 -6.02
N ILE A 190 1.37 16.52 -6.37
CA ILE A 190 1.82 15.17 -5.98
C ILE A 190 3.22 14.87 -6.54
N VAL A 191 3.47 15.15 -7.82
CA VAL A 191 4.77 14.89 -8.45
C VAL A 191 5.88 15.74 -7.80
N GLN A 192 5.57 16.98 -7.40
CA GLN A 192 6.52 17.84 -6.70
C GLN A 192 6.95 17.30 -5.33
N THR A 193 6.13 16.47 -4.66
CA THR A 193 6.52 15.82 -3.39
C THR A 193 7.64 14.80 -3.57
N ARG A 194 7.83 14.26 -4.79
CA ARG A 194 8.76 13.17 -5.12
C ARG A 194 8.51 11.88 -4.35
N ASP A 195 7.30 11.70 -3.79
CA ASP A 195 6.91 10.45 -3.14
C ASP A 195 6.70 9.35 -4.20
N VAL A 196 7.56 8.34 -4.16
CA VAL A 196 7.57 7.26 -5.18
C VAL A 196 6.25 6.50 -5.19
N SER A 197 5.66 6.23 -4.03
CA SER A 197 4.42 5.47 -3.91
C SER A 197 3.21 6.26 -4.44
N ALA A 198 3.15 7.56 -4.11
CA ALA A 198 2.09 8.44 -4.58
C ALA A 198 2.16 8.65 -6.10
N VAL A 199 3.37 8.86 -6.66
CA VAL A 199 3.55 8.98 -8.11
C VAL A 199 3.25 7.66 -8.82
N THR A 200 3.59 6.50 -8.22
CA THR A 200 3.19 5.19 -8.76
C THR A 200 1.66 5.07 -8.83
N ALA A 201 0.96 5.46 -7.75
CA ALA A 201 -0.50 5.44 -7.71
C ALA A 201 -1.12 6.42 -8.73
N LEU A 202 -0.51 7.60 -8.91
CA LEU A 202 -0.92 8.60 -9.90
C LEU A 202 -0.76 8.07 -11.34
N LEU A 203 0.36 7.43 -11.64
CA LEU A 203 0.63 6.84 -12.96
C LEU A 203 -0.32 5.68 -13.28
N ALA A 204 -0.70 4.90 -12.28
CA ALA A 204 -1.67 3.81 -12.40
C ALA A 204 -3.14 4.30 -12.47
N ASN A 205 -3.40 5.58 -12.27
CA ASN A 205 -4.72 6.17 -12.35
C ASN A 205 -4.97 6.71 -13.77
N ASP A 206 -5.62 5.92 -14.61
CA ASP A 206 -5.93 6.29 -16.00
C ASP A 206 -6.79 7.53 -16.14
N SER A 207 -7.58 7.88 -15.11
CA SER A 207 -8.46 9.04 -15.10
C SER A 207 -7.78 10.33 -14.63
N ALA A 208 -6.57 10.24 -14.07
CA ALA A 208 -5.84 11.41 -13.60
C ALA A 208 -5.29 12.23 -14.76
N GLN A 209 -5.47 13.55 -14.69
CA GLN A 209 -4.93 14.47 -15.67
C GLN A 209 -3.47 14.82 -15.31
N ILE A 210 -2.53 14.47 -16.18
CA ILE A 210 -1.10 14.82 -16.04
C ILE A 210 -0.72 15.68 -17.25
N ARG A 211 -0.19 16.86 -16.99
CA ARG A 211 0.34 17.75 -18.04
C ARG A 211 1.60 17.19 -18.66
N GLU A 212 1.93 17.61 -19.89
CA GLU A 212 3.15 17.16 -20.57
C GLU A 212 4.40 17.52 -19.76
N GLU A 213 4.47 18.73 -19.21
CA GLU A 213 5.60 19.20 -18.40
C GLU A 213 5.78 18.34 -17.14
N THR A 214 4.67 17.94 -16.51
CA THR A 214 4.68 17.08 -15.32
C THR A 214 5.07 15.65 -15.68
N LEU A 215 4.61 15.15 -16.83
CA LEU A 215 5.03 13.85 -17.35
C LEU A 215 6.53 13.84 -17.66
N ASP A 216 7.07 14.92 -18.21
CA ASP A 216 8.51 15.05 -18.48
C ASP A 216 9.33 14.99 -17.20
N LEU A 217 8.91 15.65 -16.11
CA LEU A 217 9.56 15.55 -14.80
C LEU A 217 9.55 14.12 -14.26
N ILE A 218 8.45 13.39 -14.44
CA ILE A 218 8.37 11.98 -14.08
C ILE A 218 9.36 11.16 -14.92
N LEU A 219 9.39 11.37 -16.23
CA LEU A 219 10.26 10.64 -17.16
C LEU A 219 11.75 10.89 -16.94
N ASP A 220 12.13 12.05 -16.39
CA ASP A 220 13.51 12.35 -16.02
C ASP A 220 13.99 11.47 -14.87
N SER A 221 13.10 11.12 -13.96
CA SER A 221 13.40 10.29 -12.78
C SER A 221 13.12 8.79 -12.99
N ALA A 222 12.25 8.46 -13.95
CA ALA A 222 11.76 7.10 -14.18
C ALA A 222 12.84 6.03 -14.44
N PRO A 223 13.98 6.32 -15.13
CA PRO A 223 15.00 5.30 -15.37
C PRO A 223 15.52 4.64 -14.09
N GLY A 224 15.54 5.35 -12.95
CA GLY A 224 15.98 4.85 -11.67
C GLY A 224 14.87 4.26 -10.79
N ILE A 225 13.61 4.28 -11.23
CA ILE A 225 12.44 3.89 -10.41
C ILE A 225 11.60 2.84 -11.14
N GLU A 226 11.96 1.57 -10.98
CA GLU A 226 11.34 0.45 -11.70
C GLU A 226 9.82 0.35 -11.49
N THR A 227 9.32 0.74 -10.31
CA THR A 227 7.87 0.71 -10.01
C THR A 227 7.03 1.65 -10.87
N TRP A 228 7.66 2.61 -11.56
CA TRP A 228 6.98 3.53 -12.48
C TRP A 228 6.91 2.98 -13.92
N HIS A 229 7.75 1.99 -14.27
CA HIS A 229 7.87 1.52 -15.65
C HIS A 229 6.58 0.90 -16.18
N GLU A 230 5.97 -0.02 -15.43
CA GLU A 230 4.74 -0.69 -15.84
C GLU A 230 3.56 0.28 -15.95
N PRO A 231 3.25 1.14 -14.93
CA PRO A 231 2.20 2.14 -15.06
C PRO A 231 2.41 3.11 -16.24
N LEU A 232 3.65 3.55 -16.50
CA LEU A 232 3.97 4.42 -17.65
C LEU A 232 3.65 3.75 -18.98
N VAL A 233 4.02 2.47 -19.15
CA VAL A 233 3.75 1.71 -20.39
C VAL A 233 2.26 1.51 -20.63
N HIS A 234 1.46 1.37 -19.55
CA HIS A 234 0.02 1.16 -19.65
C HIS A 234 -0.79 2.45 -19.77
N ARG A 235 -0.20 3.60 -19.41
CA ARG A 235 -0.92 4.87 -19.38
C ARG A 235 -1.53 5.22 -20.73
N PRO A 236 -2.85 5.55 -20.81
CA PRO A 236 -3.50 5.96 -22.04
C PRO A 236 -2.97 7.32 -22.55
N ASN A 237 -3.12 7.55 -23.84
CA ASN A 237 -2.80 8.84 -24.50
C ASN A 237 -1.38 9.36 -24.23
N LEU A 238 -0.36 8.49 -24.30
CA LEU A 238 1.02 8.91 -24.17
C LEU A 238 1.43 9.81 -25.35
N PRO A 239 2.03 11.01 -25.09
CA PRO A 239 2.67 11.79 -26.15
C PRO A 239 3.79 10.97 -26.83
N GLY A 240 3.98 11.17 -28.14
CA GLY A 240 4.98 10.42 -28.92
C GLY A 240 6.39 10.52 -28.32
N GLY A 241 6.79 11.71 -27.89
CA GLY A 241 8.07 11.93 -27.21
C GLY A 241 8.22 11.13 -25.92
N ALA A 242 7.13 11.01 -25.13
CA ALA A 242 7.11 10.22 -23.90
C ALA A 242 7.28 8.72 -24.19
N ALA A 243 6.56 8.18 -25.19
CA ALA A 243 6.66 6.77 -25.57
C ALA A 243 8.09 6.39 -25.99
N LYS A 244 8.77 7.25 -26.75
CA LYS A 244 10.16 7.06 -27.14
C LYS A 244 11.12 7.05 -25.94
N ARG A 245 10.94 7.98 -25.00
CA ARG A 245 11.74 8.04 -23.78
C ARG A 245 11.54 6.79 -22.93
N ILE A 246 10.29 6.34 -22.75
CA ILE A 246 9.94 5.11 -22.02
C ILE A 246 10.63 3.89 -22.68
N ALA A 247 10.59 3.79 -24.02
CA ALA A 247 11.26 2.72 -24.75
C ALA A 247 12.77 2.65 -24.48
N GLY A 248 13.40 3.77 -24.11
CA GLY A 248 14.82 3.86 -23.80
C GLY A 248 15.25 3.13 -22.54
N PHE A 249 14.38 2.98 -21.52
CA PHE A 249 14.78 2.46 -20.21
C PHE A 249 13.97 1.25 -19.71
N VAL A 250 12.78 0.96 -20.24
CA VAL A 250 11.94 -0.15 -19.76
C VAL A 250 12.52 -1.53 -20.14
N ALA A 251 12.19 -2.55 -19.35
CA ALA A 251 12.57 -3.93 -19.62
C ALA A 251 12.00 -4.45 -20.95
N GLY A 252 12.66 -5.45 -21.55
CA GLY A 252 12.29 -5.97 -22.87
C GLY A 252 10.84 -6.46 -23.00
N SER A 253 10.24 -7.00 -21.94
CA SER A 253 8.82 -7.38 -21.90
C SER A 253 7.89 -6.17 -22.02
N LEU A 254 8.15 -5.10 -21.25
CA LEU A 254 7.40 -3.85 -21.29
C LEU A 254 7.62 -3.10 -22.61
N LEU A 255 8.84 -3.17 -23.18
CA LEU A 255 9.14 -2.60 -24.49
C LEU A 255 8.34 -3.26 -25.60
N LYS A 256 8.20 -4.60 -25.59
CA LYS A 256 7.34 -5.33 -26.53
C LYS A 256 5.87 -4.91 -26.37
N MET A 257 5.40 -4.73 -25.13
CA MET A 257 4.06 -4.27 -24.85
C MET A 257 3.83 -2.86 -25.40
N LEU A 258 4.75 -1.92 -25.15
CA LEU A 258 4.70 -0.56 -25.69
C LEU A 258 4.66 -0.55 -27.23
N ALA A 259 5.47 -1.39 -27.89
CA ALA A 259 5.51 -1.53 -29.33
C ALA A 259 4.25 -2.18 -29.95
N SER A 260 3.42 -2.86 -29.15
CA SER A 260 2.17 -3.50 -29.59
C SER A 260 0.92 -2.64 -29.34
N ARG A 261 1.06 -1.45 -28.76
CA ARG A 261 -0.06 -0.55 -28.45
C ARG A 261 -0.74 -0.05 -29.72
N LYS A 262 -2.07 0.03 -29.68
CA LYS A 262 -2.89 0.47 -30.85
C LYS A 262 -3.27 1.96 -30.80
N ASP A 263 -3.11 2.59 -29.66
CA ASP A 263 -3.45 4.00 -29.42
C ASP A 263 -2.30 4.97 -29.75
N LEU A 264 -1.10 4.44 -30.01
CA LEU A 264 0.05 5.23 -30.46
C LEU A 264 -0.01 5.46 -31.98
N SER A 265 0.43 6.64 -32.43
CA SER A 265 0.50 6.94 -33.85
C SER A 265 1.50 6.02 -34.59
N ALA A 266 1.31 5.83 -35.90
CA ALA A 266 2.22 5.01 -36.71
C ALA A 266 3.67 5.50 -36.64
N ASP A 267 3.88 6.82 -36.60
CA ASP A 267 5.20 7.43 -36.48
C ASP A 267 5.82 7.13 -35.10
N THR A 268 5.06 7.27 -34.02
CA THR A 268 5.51 6.93 -32.66
C THR A 268 5.87 5.46 -32.54
N LEU A 269 5.05 4.56 -33.11
CA LEU A 269 5.34 3.12 -33.12
C LEU A 269 6.60 2.79 -33.93
N ALA A 270 6.86 3.50 -35.02
CA ALA A 270 8.09 3.35 -35.80
C ALA A 270 9.31 3.77 -34.99
N GLU A 271 9.24 4.89 -34.27
CA GLU A 271 10.30 5.34 -33.35
C GLU A 271 10.56 4.36 -32.20
N VAL A 272 9.51 3.84 -31.57
CA VAL A 272 9.61 2.83 -30.49
C VAL A 272 10.27 1.55 -31.01
N LYS A 273 9.89 1.09 -32.22
CA LYS A 273 10.49 -0.07 -32.88
C LYS A 273 11.97 0.16 -33.21
N GLN A 274 12.32 1.34 -33.70
CA GLN A 274 13.70 1.71 -33.96
C GLN A 274 14.55 1.67 -32.67
N VAL A 275 14.02 2.18 -31.55
CA VAL A 275 14.72 2.08 -30.26
C VAL A 275 14.85 0.60 -29.82
N MET A 276 13.83 -0.21 -30.07
CA MET A 276 13.86 -1.65 -29.77
C MET A 276 14.92 -2.37 -30.63
N GLU A 277 14.96 -2.12 -31.90
CA GLU A 277 15.96 -2.69 -32.84
C GLU A 277 17.38 -2.28 -32.45
N LYS A 278 17.61 -1.00 -32.18
CA LYS A 278 18.89 -0.50 -31.70
C LYS A 278 19.34 -1.14 -30.37
N ARG A 279 18.43 -1.34 -29.43
CA ARG A 279 18.74 -2.04 -28.17
C ARG A 279 19.00 -3.52 -28.39
N LEU A 280 18.32 -4.16 -29.35
CA LEU A 280 18.59 -5.54 -29.80
C LEU A 280 19.92 -5.66 -30.50
N GLU A 281 20.26 -4.72 -31.41
CA GLU A 281 21.56 -4.66 -32.07
C GLU A 281 22.71 -4.53 -31.09
N VAL A 282 22.58 -3.59 -30.12
CA VAL A 282 23.56 -3.45 -29.00
C VAL A 282 23.69 -4.74 -28.20
N THR A 283 22.58 -5.41 -27.93
CA THR A 283 22.58 -6.69 -27.17
C THR A 283 23.17 -7.83 -28.02
N LEU A 284 22.99 -7.81 -29.37
CA LEU A 284 23.57 -8.79 -30.29
C LEU A 284 25.04 -8.48 -30.60
N GLU A 285 25.42 -7.20 -30.76
CA GLU A 285 26.81 -6.77 -30.89
C GLU A 285 27.62 -7.07 -29.62
N GLU A 286 27.00 -6.95 -28.42
CA GLU A 286 27.56 -7.40 -27.13
C GLU A 286 27.67 -8.95 -27.08
N ALA A 287 26.85 -9.69 -27.84
CA ALA A 287 26.90 -11.15 -27.91
C ALA A 287 27.85 -11.69 -28.97
N ASP A 288 28.07 -10.93 -30.10
CA ASP A 288 28.94 -11.32 -31.22
C ASP A 288 30.27 -10.54 -31.28
N GLY A 289 30.43 -9.49 -30.47
CA GLY A 289 31.62 -8.64 -30.42
C GLY A 289 32.68 -9.19 -29.51
N ASP A 290 33.69 -9.78 -30.10
CA ASP A 290 34.99 -9.99 -29.47
C ASP A 290 35.66 -8.60 -29.32
N GLY A 291 35.58 -8.01 -28.12
CA GLY A 291 36.35 -6.82 -27.76
C GLY A 291 35.58 -5.62 -27.14
N ASP A 292 35.77 -5.42 -25.85
CA ASP A 292 35.80 -4.16 -25.10
C ASP A 292 34.52 -3.31 -24.89
N ALA A 293 33.40 -3.91 -24.56
CA ALA A 293 32.41 -3.27 -23.65
C ALA A 293 31.74 -4.34 -22.75
N GLN A 294 32.48 -4.83 -21.79
CA GLN A 294 32.00 -5.84 -20.85
C GLN A 294 31.01 -5.18 -19.88
N THR A 295 29.75 -5.67 -19.87
CA THR A 295 28.86 -5.32 -18.76
C THR A 295 29.53 -5.75 -17.44
N PRO A 296 29.34 -5.03 -16.30
CA PRO A 296 29.93 -5.43 -15.02
C PRO A 296 29.64 -6.88 -14.62
N MET A 297 28.56 -7.45 -15.14
CA MET A 297 28.17 -8.84 -14.91
C MET A 297 28.96 -9.81 -15.80
N ALA A 298 29.22 -9.46 -17.07
CA ALA A 298 30.03 -10.26 -18.00
C ALA A 298 31.53 -10.24 -17.59
N GLU A 299 32.05 -9.10 -17.15
CA GLU A 299 33.40 -8.99 -16.58
C GLU A 299 33.57 -9.89 -15.36
N ALA A 300 32.57 -9.87 -14.44
CA ALA A 300 32.54 -10.73 -13.29
C ALA A 300 32.50 -12.22 -13.67
N GLU A 301 31.73 -12.57 -14.72
CA GLU A 301 31.64 -13.94 -15.23
C GLU A 301 32.98 -14.43 -15.75
N LEU A 302 33.66 -13.67 -16.61
CA LEU A 302 34.98 -14.02 -17.14
C LEU A 302 36.02 -14.15 -16.03
N LYS A 303 36.02 -13.23 -15.07
CA LYS A 303 36.92 -13.25 -13.93
C LYS A 303 36.71 -14.50 -13.07
N VAL A 304 35.45 -14.83 -12.76
CA VAL A 304 35.10 -16.02 -11.96
C VAL A 304 35.42 -17.30 -12.72
N LYS A 305 35.07 -17.43 -14.03
CA LYS A 305 35.45 -18.59 -14.85
C LYS A 305 36.94 -18.82 -14.89
N LYS A 306 37.74 -17.75 -15.03
CA LYS A 306 39.22 -17.84 -14.99
C LYS A 306 39.71 -18.35 -13.65
N LEU A 307 39.17 -17.78 -12.54
CA LEU A 307 39.56 -18.21 -11.19
C LEU A 307 39.17 -19.67 -10.89
N ILE A 308 38.02 -20.15 -11.40
CA ILE A 308 37.61 -21.55 -11.28
C ILE A 308 38.59 -22.47 -12.08
N LYS A 309 38.92 -22.07 -13.34
CA LYS A 309 39.86 -22.80 -14.18
C LYS A 309 41.23 -22.92 -13.54
N ASP A 310 41.68 -21.84 -12.92
CA ASP A 310 42.98 -21.78 -12.22
C ASP A 310 42.95 -22.38 -10.81
N LYS A 311 41.77 -22.88 -10.35
CA LYS A 311 41.52 -23.40 -8.98
C LYS A 311 41.89 -22.40 -7.87
N LYS A 312 41.67 -21.11 -8.14
CA LYS A 312 41.99 -19.99 -7.24
C LYS A 312 40.74 -19.34 -6.62
N LEU A 313 39.52 -19.73 -7.03
CA LEU A 313 38.31 -19.20 -6.40
C LEU A 313 38.15 -19.82 -5.02
N ASP A 314 38.32 -19.02 -3.97
CA ASP A 314 38.22 -19.41 -2.57
C ASP A 314 37.21 -18.56 -1.80
N ASN A 315 37.03 -18.88 -0.52
CA ASN A 315 36.07 -18.16 0.35
C ASN A 315 36.52 -16.73 0.62
N ASP A 316 37.82 -16.48 0.74
CA ASP A 316 38.36 -15.17 1.11
C ASP A 316 38.10 -14.17 -0.02
N MET A 317 38.28 -14.58 -1.28
CA MET A 317 37.96 -13.75 -2.44
C MET A 317 36.46 -13.37 -2.51
N VAL A 318 35.56 -14.30 -2.18
CA VAL A 318 34.15 -14.04 -2.17
C VAL A 318 33.75 -13.12 -1.02
N GLN A 319 34.34 -13.31 0.17
CA GLN A 319 34.14 -12.45 1.32
C GLN A 319 34.65 -11.03 1.06
N ASP A 320 35.85 -10.87 0.51
CA ASP A 320 36.42 -9.60 0.09
C ASP A 320 35.51 -8.88 -0.96
N ALA A 321 34.91 -9.63 -1.88
CA ALA A 321 33.98 -9.09 -2.85
C ALA A 321 32.69 -8.60 -2.18
N ILE A 322 32.19 -9.31 -1.17
CA ILE A 322 31.01 -8.87 -0.37
C ILE A 322 31.34 -7.56 0.37
N GLU A 323 32.51 -7.48 1.02
CA GLU A 323 32.94 -6.29 1.76
C GLU A 323 33.12 -5.05 0.86
N ARG A 324 33.57 -5.25 -0.38
CA ARG A 324 33.72 -4.20 -1.39
C ARG A 324 32.39 -3.86 -2.10
N GLY A 325 31.33 -4.60 -1.85
CA GLY A 325 30.04 -4.41 -2.51
C GLY A 325 29.99 -4.89 -3.96
N ASP A 326 30.96 -5.74 -4.40
CA ASP A 326 30.99 -6.32 -5.75
C ASP A 326 29.95 -7.45 -5.87
N ARG A 327 28.68 -7.03 -5.98
CA ARG A 327 27.53 -7.93 -6.07
C ARG A 327 27.62 -8.87 -7.27
N ASN A 328 28.13 -8.39 -8.40
CA ASN A 328 28.21 -9.17 -9.64
C ASN A 328 29.18 -10.32 -9.51
N PHE A 329 30.34 -10.10 -8.91
CA PHE A 329 31.32 -11.15 -8.64
C PHE A 329 30.76 -12.23 -7.69
N VAL A 330 30.05 -11.82 -6.64
CA VAL A 330 29.45 -12.77 -5.69
C VAL A 330 28.35 -13.61 -6.36
N LEU A 331 27.46 -12.99 -7.14
CA LEU A 331 26.41 -13.69 -7.88
C LEU A 331 27.03 -14.69 -8.87
N GLN A 332 28.02 -14.28 -9.66
CA GLN A 332 28.70 -15.14 -10.60
C GLN A 332 29.46 -16.29 -9.91
N SER A 333 30.02 -16.06 -8.75
CA SER A 333 30.64 -17.13 -7.95
C SER A 333 29.64 -18.22 -7.54
N LEU A 334 28.42 -17.81 -7.12
CA LEU A 334 27.34 -18.74 -6.81
C LEU A 334 26.83 -19.50 -8.07
N ILE A 335 26.64 -18.78 -9.19
CA ILE A 335 26.20 -19.34 -10.47
C ILE A 335 27.19 -20.41 -10.96
N GLN A 336 28.44 -20.02 -11.12
CA GLN A 336 29.43 -20.85 -11.78
C GLN A 336 29.87 -22.04 -10.89
N ASN A 337 30.16 -21.80 -9.59
CA ASN A 337 30.64 -22.84 -8.68
C ASN A 337 29.50 -23.78 -8.23
N GLY A 338 28.29 -23.25 -7.99
CA GLY A 338 27.12 -24.01 -7.58
C GLY A 338 26.29 -24.59 -8.74
N ARG A 339 26.54 -24.17 -9.96
CA ARG A 339 25.70 -24.42 -11.15
C ARG A 339 24.24 -24.06 -10.89
N ILE A 340 24.03 -22.86 -10.35
CA ILE A 340 22.72 -22.38 -9.92
C ILE A 340 22.26 -21.30 -10.91
N PRO A 341 21.06 -21.41 -11.50
CA PRO A 341 20.52 -20.34 -12.37
C PRO A 341 20.38 -19.02 -11.62
N LEU A 342 20.68 -17.90 -12.28
CA LEU A 342 20.54 -16.55 -11.69
C LEU A 342 19.14 -16.29 -11.13
N SER A 343 18.10 -16.72 -11.86
CA SER A 343 16.70 -16.57 -11.44
C SER A 343 16.39 -17.24 -10.11
N VAL A 344 17.02 -18.38 -9.81
CA VAL A 344 16.85 -19.08 -8.55
C VAL A 344 17.52 -18.33 -7.39
N ILE A 345 18.72 -17.78 -7.65
CA ILE A 345 19.44 -16.97 -6.65
C ILE A 345 18.64 -15.70 -6.33
N GLN A 346 18.14 -15.01 -7.35
CA GLN A 346 17.32 -13.80 -7.21
C GLN A 346 16.07 -14.08 -6.39
N LYS A 347 15.33 -15.15 -6.73
CA LYS A 347 14.14 -15.57 -5.99
C LYS A 347 14.44 -15.89 -4.51
N ALA A 348 15.55 -16.56 -4.21
CA ALA A 348 15.94 -16.86 -2.85
C ALA A 348 16.31 -15.60 -2.05
N MET A 349 16.94 -14.61 -2.71
CA MET A 349 17.27 -13.32 -2.10
C MET A 349 16.02 -12.46 -1.84
N GLU A 350 15.02 -12.47 -2.74
CA GLU A 350 13.75 -11.77 -2.59
C GLU A 350 12.92 -12.29 -1.41
N VAL A 351 12.90 -13.61 -1.22
CA VAL A 351 12.21 -14.26 -0.08
C VAL A 351 12.88 -13.92 1.26
N ARG A 352 14.14 -13.46 1.27
CA ARG A 352 14.91 -13.07 2.47
C ARG A 352 14.91 -14.15 3.55
N ASN A 353 15.02 -15.41 3.14
CA ASN A 353 15.03 -16.57 4.05
C ASN A 353 16.45 -17.11 4.21
N GLY A 354 16.98 -17.06 5.45
CA GLY A 354 18.33 -17.52 5.74
C GLY A 354 18.58 -18.99 5.41
N ARG A 355 17.58 -19.87 5.52
CA ARG A 355 17.71 -21.30 5.19
C ARG A 355 17.96 -21.52 3.69
N LEU A 356 17.20 -20.81 2.83
CA LEU A 356 17.35 -20.90 1.37
C LEU A 356 18.72 -20.39 0.92
N ILE A 357 19.16 -19.25 1.45
CA ILE A 357 20.47 -18.66 1.12
C ILE A 357 21.61 -19.57 1.59
N THR A 358 21.49 -20.11 2.81
CA THR A 358 22.50 -21.05 3.35
C THR A 358 22.62 -22.29 2.46
N ALA A 359 21.53 -22.84 1.97
CA ALA A 359 21.54 -24.01 1.07
C ALA A 359 22.20 -23.69 -0.30
N LEU A 360 21.97 -22.48 -0.87
CA LEU A 360 22.62 -22.05 -2.11
C LEU A 360 24.15 -21.92 -1.94
N VAL A 361 24.59 -21.33 -0.83
CA VAL A 361 26.03 -21.15 -0.53
C VAL A 361 26.70 -22.49 -0.28
N TRP A 362 26.04 -23.42 0.42
CA TRP A 362 26.50 -24.80 0.61
C TRP A 362 26.65 -25.53 -0.72
N ARG A 363 25.66 -25.43 -1.63
CA ARG A 363 25.73 -26.02 -2.97
C ARG A 363 26.89 -25.46 -3.78
N ALA A 364 27.18 -24.17 -3.62
CA ALA A 364 28.31 -23.51 -4.24
C ALA A 364 29.65 -23.81 -3.55
N LYS A 365 29.67 -24.67 -2.51
CA LYS A 365 30.87 -25.12 -1.77
C LYS A 365 31.65 -24.00 -1.08
N PHE A 366 30.98 -22.93 -0.69
CA PHE A 366 31.55 -21.87 0.14
C PHE A 366 31.28 -22.11 1.62
N SER A 367 31.96 -21.38 2.51
CA SER A 367 31.85 -21.55 3.96
C SER A 367 30.56 -20.98 4.54
N MET A 368 30.21 -21.42 5.76
CA MET A 368 29.05 -20.81 6.46
C MET A 368 29.30 -19.33 6.80
N ARG A 369 30.55 -18.90 6.98
CA ARG A 369 30.90 -17.49 7.15
C ARG A 369 30.49 -16.66 5.94
N THR A 370 30.79 -17.14 4.74
CA THR A 370 30.33 -16.53 3.48
C THR A 370 28.78 -16.49 3.39
N ALA A 371 28.11 -17.56 3.86
CA ALA A 371 26.66 -17.59 3.90
C ALA A 371 26.07 -16.50 4.83
N VAL A 372 26.66 -16.29 6.00
CA VAL A 372 26.24 -15.24 6.93
C VAL A 372 26.41 -13.84 6.33
N MET A 373 27.54 -13.58 5.66
CA MET A 373 27.79 -12.31 5.00
C MET A 373 26.79 -12.05 3.86
N ILE A 374 26.50 -13.05 3.03
CA ILE A 374 25.49 -12.94 1.96
C ILE A 374 24.10 -12.69 2.54
N GLN A 375 23.72 -13.37 3.63
CA GLN A 375 22.43 -13.14 4.31
C GLN A 375 22.31 -11.69 4.80
N ARG A 376 23.37 -11.15 5.41
CA ARG A 376 23.38 -9.81 6.01
C ARG A 376 23.47 -8.72 4.94
N ASP A 377 24.45 -8.79 4.05
CA ASP A 377 24.87 -7.66 3.22
C ASP A 377 24.22 -7.66 1.82
N LEU A 378 23.97 -8.82 1.21
CA LEU A 378 23.34 -8.91 -0.10
C LEU A 378 21.83 -9.12 -0.03
N ALA A 379 21.38 -10.09 0.76
CA ALA A 379 19.97 -10.48 0.82
C ALA A 379 19.17 -9.71 1.89
N ARG A 380 19.86 -9.00 2.80
CA ARG A 380 19.25 -8.23 3.90
C ARG A 380 18.21 -9.03 4.68
N VAL A 381 18.57 -10.26 5.04
CA VAL A 381 17.71 -11.16 5.82
C VAL A 381 17.48 -10.54 7.21
N PRO A 382 16.22 -10.49 7.70
CA PRO A 382 15.94 -10.02 9.05
C PRO A 382 16.73 -10.79 10.11
N PRO A 383 17.29 -10.14 11.15
CA PRO A 383 18.14 -10.80 12.15
C PRO A 383 17.52 -12.06 12.79
N ARG A 384 16.21 -12.09 12.96
CA ARG A 384 15.45 -13.23 13.52
C ARG A 384 15.38 -14.45 12.57
N MET A 385 15.64 -14.24 11.27
CA MET A 385 15.59 -15.28 10.23
C MET A 385 16.97 -15.65 9.71
N MET A 386 18.03 -14.99 10.19
CA MET A 386 19.40 -15.31 9.83
C MET A 386 19.84 -16.60 10.52
N LEU A 387 20.60 -17.41 9.78
CA LEU A 387 21.27 -18.59 10.32
C LEU A 387 22.75 -18.27 10.55
N ASN A 388 23.22 -18.57 11.73
CA ASN A 388 24.63 -18.44 12.12
C ASN A 388 25.34 -19.79 12.09
N ALA A 389 26.67 -19.76 12.01
CA ALA A 389 27.49 -20.96 12.06
C ALA A 389 27.32 -21.72 13.39
N ARG A 390 27.31 -23.03 13.33
CA ARG A 390 27.37 -23.91 14.49
C ARG A 390 28.85 -24.16 14.78
N ASN A 391 29.24 -24.21 16.05
CA ASN A 391 30.64 -24.44 16.47
C ASN A 391 31.68 -23.50 15.79
N GLY A 392 31.27 -22.29 15.40
CA GLY A 392 32.16 -21.29 14.80
C GLY A 392 32.33 -21.37 13.27
N SER A 393 32.20 -22.53 12.65
CA SER A 393 32.39 -22.70 11.19
C SER A 393 31.39 -23.59 10.50
N ASP A 394 30.72 -24.49 11.24
CA ASP A 394 29.92 -25.53 10.67
C ASP A 394 28.53 -25.01 10.24
N TYR A 395 27.96 -25.66 9.23
CA TYR A 395 26.61 -25.38 8.82
C TYR A 395 25.60 -25.78 9.92
N PRO A 396 24.61 -24.92 10.22
CA PRO A 396 23.65 -25.20 11.29
C PRO A 396 22.58 -26.23 10.89
N MET A 397 22.52 -26.58 9.58
CA MET A 397 21.60 -27.56 8.99
C MET A 397 22.35 -28.81 8.54
N SER A 398 21.69 -29.97 8.65
CA SER A 398 22.21 -31.21 8.10
C SER A 398 22.19 -31.21 6.56
N GLU A 399 22.98 -32.08 5.92
CA GLU A 399 23.00 -32.19 4.46
C GLU A 399 21.61 -32.54 3.88
N ALA A 400 20.83 -33.37 4.57
CA ALA A 400 19.45 -33.69 4.16
C ALA A 400 18.54 -32.45 4.17
N GLU A 401 18.61 -31.63 5.24
CA GLU A 401 17.85 -30.39 5.33
C GLU A 401 18.29 -29.35 4.28
N LEU A 402 19.59 -29.26 3.99
CA LEU A 402 20.10 -28.38 2.93
C LEU A 402 19.60 -28.81 1.55
N GLN A 403 19.59 -30.12 1.27
CA GLN A 403 19.05 -30.67 0.02
C GLN A 403 17.54 -30.42 -0.12
N ASP A 404 16.79 -30.54 0.97
CA ASP A 404 15.35 -30.23 0.93
C ASP A 404 15.06 -28.74 0.65
N GLN A 405 15.89 -27.84 1.17
CA GLN A 405 15.78 -26.42 0.81
C GLN A 405 16.11 -26.16 -0.67
N LEU A 406 17.06 -26.89 -1.26
CA LEU A 406 17.35 -26.80 -2.70
C LEU A 406 16.19 -27.31 -3.55
N LYS A 407 15.52 -28.41 -3.16
CA LYS A 407 14.31 -28.92 -3.85
C LYS A 407 13.17 -27.87 -3.86
N ILE A 408 12.99 -27.12 -2.77
CA ILE A 408 12.00 -26.03 -2.72
C ILE A 408 12.31 -24.94 -3.77
N LEU A 409 13.58 -24.74 -4.10
CA LEU A 409 14.03 -23.82 -5.13
C LEU A 409 14.02 -24.41 -6.54
N GLY A 410 13.70 -25.71 -6.70
CA GLY A 410 13.71 -26.42 -7.98
C GLY A 410 15.10 -26.85 -8.45
N LEU A 411 16.05 -27.07 -7.52
CA LEU A 411 17.44 -27.47 -7.77
C LEU A 411 17.73 -28.91 -7.39
#